data_99206188d2d98fdfca7b2e1bc7f5458a
#
_entry.id   99206188d2d98fdfca7b2e1bc7f5458a
#
_cell.length_a   1.000
_cell.length_b   1.000
_cell.length_c   1.000
_cell.angle_alpha   90.00
_cell.angle_beta   90.00
_cell.angle_gamma   90.00
#
_symmetry.space_group_name_H-M   'P 1'
#
loop_
_entity.id
_entity.type
_entity.pdbx_description
1 polymer ?
#
loop_
_entity_poly.entity_id
_entity_poly.type
_entity_poly.pdbx_seq_one_letter_code
_entity_poly.pdbx_strand_id
1 'polypeptide(L)'
;MRIINVIHSLLLVVTLTSFCSSQVKASSFKTGQLKNSRVKDAYDNKWGPLQIELKAANINPNEFDIYMRAFKQDAIVEVWMKNKGETKYKLFKTYDICASSGSLGPKRKEGDGQVPEGFYQIDLFNPKSNYYLSMRINYPNASDVMLKEGTNAGGAIMMHGDCVTIGCLPMTNDKIKELYVLCLEAKNRNNPVYIDIFPTKFTEANLKMLEANYPKNKVAFWNTLKPAYDYFEEHHWLPKVIIDKNGKYFYEE
;
A
#
# COMPACT_ATOMS: atom_id res chain seq x y z
N MET A 1 50.53 -38.48 31.04
CA MET A 1 50.40 -37.33 31.96
C MET A 1 49.57 -36.25 31.27
N ARG A 2 48.45 -35.92 31.87
CA ARG A 2 47.36 -35.00 31.49
C ARG A 2 47.76 -33.72 30.78
N ILE A 3 47.06 -33.31 29.73
CA ILE A 3 46.57 -31.94 29.57
C ILE A 3 45.17 -32.03 28.95
N ILE A 4 44.23 -31.46 29.63
CA ILE A 4 42.79 -31.47 29.43
C ILE A 4 42.35 -30.14 28.84
N ASN A 5 41.48 -30.24 27.84
CA ASN A 5 40.38 -29.31 27.47
C ASN A 5 40.36 -27.90 28.04
N VAL A 6 40.35 -26.93 27.13
CA VAL A 6 39.49 -25.73 27.16
C VAL A 6 39.25 -25.21 25.75
N ILE A 7 38.19 -25.58 25.09
CA ILE A 7 37.55 -24.78 24.01
C ILE A 7 36.10 -25.25 23.89
N HIS A 8 35.22 -24.70 24.69
CA HIS A 8 33.75 -24.68 24.43
C HIS A 8 33.12 -23.61 25.31
N SER A 9 33.13 -22.37 24.89
CA SER A 9 32.26 -21.33 25.44
C SER A 9 32.41 -20.00 24.69
N LEU A 10 32.16 -19.95 23.37
CA LEU A 10 32.08 -18.64 22.67
C LEU A 10 31.11 -18.58 21.48
N LEU A 11 30.07 -19.41 21.46
CA LEU A 11 29.13 -19.39 20.31
C LEU A 11 27.66 -19.12 20.65
N LEU A 12 27.36 -18.64 21.86
CA LEU A 12 25.94 -18.48 22.27
C LEU A 12 25.48 -17.03 22.51
N VAL A 13 26.32 -16.03 22.24
CA VAL A 13 25.98 -14.63 22.55
C VAL A 13 25.53 -13.81 21.33
N VAL A 14 25.80 -14.26 20.10
CA VAL A 14 25.58 -13.44 18.90
C VAL A 14 24.12 -13.48 18.38
N THR A 15 23.32 -14.48 18.74
CA THR A 15 21.95 -14.62 18.21
C THR A 15 20.88 -13.85 18.97
N LEU A 16 21.11 -13.47 20.24
CA LEU A 16 20.13 -12.72 21.04
C LEU A 16 20.07 -11.21 20.73
N THR A 17 21.15 -10.62 20.26
CA THR A 17 21.20 -9.17 20.02
C THR A 17 20.45 -8.73 18.77
N SER A 18 20.38 -9.58 17.74
CA SER A 18 19.68 -9.26 16.47
C SER A 18 18.16 -9.28 16.62
N PHE A 19 17.61 -10.14 17.47
CA PHE A 19 16.17 -10.24 17.72
C PHE A 19 15.64 -9.08 18.57
N CYS A 20 16.44 -8.59 19.52
CA CYS A 20 16.09 -7.46 20.37
C CYS A 20 16.03 -6.14 19.62
N SER A 21 16.90 -5.93 18.60
CA SER A 21 16.96 -4.68 17.85
C SER A 21 15.75 -4.49 16.90
N SER A 22 15.19 -5.57 16.35
CA SER A 22 14.03 -5.47 15.47
C SER A 22 12.72 -5.19 16.24
N GLN A 23 12.56 -5.77 17.41
CA GLN A 23 11.38 -5.51 18.26
C GLN A 23 11.40 -4.10 18.88
N VAL A 24 12.56 -3.62 19.28
CA VAL A 24 12.72 -2.24 19.80
C VAL A 24 12.42 -1.20 18.71
N LYS A 25 12.80 -1.48 17.47
CA LYS A 25 12.55 -0.56 16.34
C LYS A 25 11.07 -0.52 15.94
N ALA A 26 10.38 -1.66 15.93
CA ALA A 26 8.94 -1.76 15.66
C ALA A 26 8.12 -1.06 16.76
N SER A 27 8.41 -1.29 18.03
CA SER A 27 7.79 -0.63 19.18
C SER A 27 7.95 0.90 19.13
N SER A 28 9.06 1.41 18.58
CA SER A 28 9.33 2.84 18.50
C SER A 28 8.50 3.58 17.45
N PHE A 29 8.16 2.94 16.32
CA PHE A 29 7.39 3.57 15.25
C PHE A 29 5.96 3.90 15.67
N LYS A 30 5.20 2.90 16.11
CA LYS A 30 3.83 3.08 16.62
C LYS A 30 3.79 4.07 17.79
N THR A 31 4.69 3.91 18.76
CA THR A 31 4.80 4.80 19.91
C THR A 31 5.06 6.25 19.49
N GLY A 32 5.89 6.45 18.46
CA GLY A 32 6.15 7.77 17.88
C GLY A 32 4.90 8.38 17.23
N GLN A 33 4.16 7.58 16.47
CA GLN A 33 2.92 8.01 15.83
C GLN A 33 1.83 8.36 16.85
N LEU A 34 1.66 7.56 17.91
CA LEU A 34 0.65 7.76 18.96
C LEU A 34 0.91 9.00 19.85
N LYS A 35 2.08 9.63 19.76
CA LYS A 35 2.34 10.95 20.40
C LYS A 35 1.52 12.08 19.75
N ASN A 36 1.05 11.89 18.52
CA ASN A 36 0.17 12.86 17.86
C ASN A 36 -1.29 12.59 18.26
N SER A 37 -1.99 13.64 18.70
CA SER A 37 -3.36 13.55 19.20
C SER A 37 -4.35 12.98 18.18
N ARG A 38 -4.21 13.32 16.88
CA ARG A 38 -5.09 12.78 15.81
C ARG A 38 -4.89 11.28 15.61
N VAL A 39 -3.65 10.80 15.69
CA VAL A 39 -3.35 9.36 15.59
C VAL A 39 -3.84 8.64 16.83
N LYS A 40 -3.64 9.22 18.02
CA LYS A 40 -4.15 8.66 19.26
C LYS A 40 -5.67 8.56 19.23
N ASP A 41 -6.37 9.62 18.83
CA ASP A 41 -7.82 9.61 18.65
C ASP A 41 -8.29 8.55 17.66
N ALA A 42 -7.63 8.45 16.50
CA ALA A 42 -7.94 7.41 15.52
C ALA A 42 -7.75 6.00 16.11
N TYR A 43 -6.66 5.79 16.81
CA TYR A 43 -6.34 4.50 17.41
C TYR A 43 -7.33 4.11 18.51
N ASP A 44 -7.60 5.02 19.43
CA ASP A 44 -8.52 4.78 20.57
C ASP A 44 -9.94 4.48 20.08
N ASN A 45 -10.38 5.13 19.01
CA ASN A 45 -11.74 4.95 18.47
C ASN A 45 -11.87 3.79 17.48
N LYS A 46 -10.83 3.43 16.73
CA LYS A 46 -10.94 2.48 15.62
C LYS A 46 -10.31 1.12 15.90
N TRP A 47 -9.25 1.04 16.71
CA TRP A 47 -8.54 -0.24 16.86
C TRP A 47 -9.37 -1.34 17.55
N GLY A 48 -10.12 -1.01 18.59
CA GLY A 48 -10.99 -1.99 19.25
C GLY A 48 -12.03 -2.62 18.32
N PRO A 49 -12.87 -1.82 17.63
CA PRO A 49 -13.80 -2.31 16.61
C PRO A 49 -13.10 -3.10 15.49
N LEU A 50 -11.99 -2.59 14.94
CA LEU A 50 -11.24 -3.28 13.89
C LEU A 50 -10.70 -4.65 14.33
N GLN A 51 -10.27 -4.81 15.59
CA GLN A 51 -9.85 -6.11 16.11
C GLN A 51 -11.01 -7.13 16.13
N ILE A 52 -12.24 -6.69 16.41
CA ILE A 52 -13.42 -7.55 16.37
C ILE A 52 -13.70 -7.98 14.93
N GLU A 53 -13.69 -7.03 13.99
CA GLU A 53 -13.93 -7.30 12.57
C GLU A 53 -12.83 -8.22 11.97
N LEU A 54 -11.55 -7.97 12.30
CA LEU A 54 -10.44 -8.83 11.87
C LEU A 54 -10.62 -10.27 12.36
N LYS A 55 -10.97 -10.47 13.64
CA LYS A 55 -11.24 -11.80 14.19
C LYS A 55 -12.43 -12.48 13.49
N ALA A 56 -13.50 -11.74 13.21
CA ALA A 56 -14.66 -12.25 12.48
C ALA A 56 -14.30 -12.68 11.05
N ALA A 57 -13.32 -12.01 10.41
CA ALA A 57 -12.76 -12.38 9.11
C ALA A 57 -11.68 -13.47 9.17
N ASN A 58 -11.44 -14.08 10.34
CA ASN A 58 -10.35 -15.03 10.61
C ASN A 58 -8.96 -14.45 10.29
N ILE A 59 -8.75 -13.17 10.60
CA ILE A 59 -7.45 -12.48 10.56
C ILE A 59 -6.97 -12.24 11.98
N ASN A 60 -5.74 -12.64 12.29
CA ASN A 60 -5.12 -12.38 13.60
C ASN A 60 -4.77 -10.89 13.72
N PRO A 61 -5.41 -10.12 14.63
CA PRO A 61 -5.12 -8.69 14.78
C PRO A 61 -3.66 -8.38 15.18
N ASN A 62 -2.96 -9.37 15.72
CA ASN A 62 -1.59 -9.17 16.17
C ASN A 62 -0.55 -9.47 15.08
N GLU A 63 -0.93 -10.13 13.98
CA GLU A 63 0.04 -10.57 12.98
C GLU A 63 -0.61 -10.79 11.59
N PHE A 64 -0.67 -9.74 10.81
CA PHE A 64 -1.26 -9.76 9.47
C PHE A 64 -0.44 -8.96 8.47
N ASP A 65 -0.59 -9.30 7.20
CA ASP A 65 -0.17 -8.49 6.05
C ASP A 65 -1.38 -7.77 5.47
N ILE A 66 -1.16 -6.57 4.92
CA ILE A 66 -2.19 -5.74 4.29
C ILE A 66 -1.77 -5.38 2.86
N TYR A 67 -2.73 -5.42 1.96
CA TYR A 67 -2.62 -5.01 0.58
C TYR A 67 -3.85 -4.21 0.18
N MET A 68 -3.68 -3.14 -0.59
CA MET A 68 -4.77 -2.29 -1.05
C MET A 68 -4.83 -2.23 -2.57
N ARG A 69 -6.04 -2.13 -3.12
CA ARG A 69 -6.26 -1.85 -4.54
C ARG A 69 -7.22 -0.68 -4.69
N ALA A 70 -6.77 0.38 -5.33
CA ALA A 70 -7.60 1.53 -5.65
C ALA A 70 -8.07 1.44 -7.12
N PHE A 71 -9.35 1.67 -7.35
CA PHE A 71 -9.97 1.68 -8.67
C PHE A 71 -10.56 3.06 -8.92
N LYS A 72 -9.97 3.81 -9.87
CA LYS A 72 -10.28 5.24 -10.07
C LYS A 72 -11.70 5.46 -10.56
N GLN A 73 -12.15 4.69 -11.56
CA GLN A 73 -13.51 4.82 -12.11
C GLN A 73 -14.57 4.33 -11.14
N ASP A 74 -14.28 3.22 -10.44
CA ASP A 74 -15.19 2.63 -9.46
C ASP A 74 -15.24 3.46 -8.17
N ALA A 75 -14.30 4.40 -8.01
CA ALA A 75 -14.13 5.26 -6.84
C ALA A 75 -14.05 4.48 -5.52
N ILE A 76 -13.32 3.36 -5.49
CA ILE A 76 -13.16 2.51 -4.31
C ILE A 76 -11.70 2.15 -4.02
N VAL A 77 -11.44 1.84 -2.74
CA VAL A 77 -10.23 1.15 -2.28
C VAL A 77 -10.64 -0.16 -1.63
N GLU A 78 -10.21 -1.28 -2.18
CA GLU A 78 -10.31 -2.59 -1.55
C GLU A 78 -9.12 -2.80 -0.61
N VAL A 79 -9.39 -3.31 0.58
CA VAL A 79 -8.39 -3.72 1.56
C VAL A 79 -8.42 -5.24 1.68
N TRP A 80 -7.30 -5.85 1.32
CA TRP A 80 -7.06 -7.28 1.35
C TRP A 80 -6.08 -7.61 2.46
N MET A 81 -6.32 -8.67 3.18
CA MET A 81 -5.50 -9.07 4.32
C MET A 81 -5.27 -10.57 4.35
N LYS A 82 -4.15 -10.97 4.95
CA LYS A 82 -3.84 -12.36 5.26
C LYS A 82 -3.11 -12.47 6.58
N ASN A 83 -3.20 -13.61 7.23
CA ASN A 83 -2.35 -13.92 8.37
C ASN A 83 -0.89 -14.09 7.92
N LYS A 84 0.04 -13.81 8.80
CA LYS A 84 1.44 -14.09 8.53
C LYS A 84 1.64 -15.60 8.32
N GLY A 85 2.41 -15.93 7.29
CA GLY A 85 2.63 -17.31 6.86
C GLY A 85 1.56 -17.87 5.92
N GLU A 86 0.38 -17.24 5.81
CA GLU A 86 -0.58 -17.56 4.73
C GLU A 86 -0.10 -16.96 3.41
N THR A 87 -0.42 -17.64 2.32
CA THR A 87 -0.12 -17.16 0.96
C THR A 87 -1.22 -16.25 0.43
N LYS A 88 -2.49 -16.65 0.64
CA LYS A 88 -3.65 -16.01 0.02
C LYS A 88 -4.22 -14.90 0.88
N TYR A 89 -4.43 -13.75 0.24
CA TYR A 89 -5.19 -12.64 0.79
C TYR A 89 -6.69 -12.90 0.73
N LYS A 90 -7.43 -12.33 1.67
CA LYS A 90 -8.90 -12.31 1.75
C LYS A 90 -9.35 -10.85 1.67
N LEU A 91 -10.41 -10.57 0.93
CA LEU A 91 -11.02 -9.24 0.96
C LEU A 91 -11.57 -8.97 2.37
N PHE A 92 -11.06 -7.92 3.00
CA PHE A 92 -11.47 -7.52 4.35
C PHE A 92 -12.53 -6.43 4.31
N LYS A 93 -12.26 -5.33 3.60
CA LYS A 93 -13.15 -4.17 3.50
C LYS A 93 -13.02 -3.48 2.15
N THR A 94 -14.08 -2.78 1.76
CA THR A 94 -14.07 -1.84 0.64
C THR A 94 -14.46 -0.46 1.15
N TYR A 95 -13.72 0.57 0.76
CA TYR A 95 -13.95 1.96 1.13
C TYR A 95 -14.18 2.80 -0.12
N ASP A 96 -15.22 3.66 -0.12
CA ASP A 96 -15.40 4.62 -1.22
C ASP A 96 -14.35 5.74 -1.11
N ILE A 97 -13.78 6.12 -2.24
CA ILE A 97 -13.01 7.34 -2.44
C ILE A 97 -14.02 8.48 -2.54
N CYS A 98 -13.86 9.54 -1.76
CA CYS A 98 -14.92 10.55 -1.62
C CYS A 98 -14.83 11.73 -2.61
N ALA A 99 -13.75 11.85 -3.36
CA ALA A 99 -13.59 12.76 -4.48
C ALA A 99 -12.54 12.24 -5.46
N SER A 100 -12.63 12.65 -6.72
CA SER A 100 -11.68 12.28 -7.76
C SER A 100 -11.18 13.52 -8.51
N SER A 101 -10.01 13.41 -9.14
CA SER A 101 -9.45 14.43 -10.01
C SER A 101 -8.76 13.81 -11.22
N GLY A 102 -8.62 14.59 -12.28
CA GLY A 102 -8.05 14.13 -13.53
C GLY A 102 -8.98 13.20 -14.31
N SER A 103 -8.40 12.32 -15.10
CA SER A 103 -9.09 11.30 -15.90
C SER A 103 -8.47 9.93 -15.70
N LEU A 104 -9.00 8.89 -16.33
CA LEU A 104 -8.30 7.61 -16.38
C LEU A 104 -7.02 7.75 -17.20
N GLY A 105 -5.97 7.11 -16.73
CA GLY A 105 -4.61 7.17 -17.22
C GLY A 105 -3.61 7.50 -16.15
N PRO A 106 -2.34 7.14 -16.34
CA PRO A 106 -1.28 7.36 -15.38
C PRO A 106 -0.97 8.87 -15.22
N LYS A 107 -0.44 9.23 -14.05
CA LYS A 107 0.16 10.54 -13.83
C LYS A 107 1.51 10.60 -14.53
N ARG A 108 1.78 11.71 -15.29
CA ARG A 108 3.01 11.83 -16.10
C ARG A 108 3.81 13.10 -15.84
N LYS A 109 3.21 14.12 -15.24
CA LYS A 109 3.90 15.38 -14.94
C LYS A 109 3.37 16.06 -13.68
N GLU A 110 4.19 16.93 -13.14
CA GLU A 110 3.76 17.80 -12.05
C GLU A 110 2.58 18.68 -12.48
N GLY A 111 1.61 18.86 -11.58
CA GLY A 111 0.46 19.74 -11.83
C GLY A 111 -0.59 19.21 -12.83
N ASP A 112 -0.49 17.97 -13.30
CA ASP A 112 -1.47 17.40 -14.24
C ASP A 112 -2.81 17.01 -13.59
N GLY A 113 -2.94 17.14 -12.28
CA GLY A 113 -4.16 16.79 -11.54
C GLY A 113 -4.50 15.30 -11.53
N GLN A 114 -3.61 14.44 -12.02
CA GLN A 114 -3.87 13.01 -12.16
C GLN A 114 -3.55 12.24 -10.87
N VAL A 115 -4.43 11.31 -10.51
CA VAL A 115 -4.09 10.20 -9.62
C VAL A 115 -3.21 9.22 -10.41
N PRO A 116 -2.04 8.77 -9.90
CA PRO A 116 -1.20 7.82 -10.62
C PRO A 116 -1.90 6.45 -10.77
N GLU A 117 -1.41 5.65 -11.72
CA GLU A 117 -1.80 4.25 -11.91
C GLU A 117 -0.54 3.39 -11.99
N GLY A 118 -0.53 2.25 -11.29
CA GLY A 118 0.63 1.38 -11.18
C GLY A 118 0.71 0.70 -9.83
N PHE A 119 1.91 0.19 -9.51
CA PHE A 119 2.22 -0.61 -8.32
C PHE A 119 3.08 0.19 -7.35
N TYR A 120 2.60 0.39 -6.13
CA TYR A 120 3.19 1.30 -5.15
C TYR A 120 3.22 0.73 -3.74
N GLN A 121 3.77 1.51 -2.81
CA GLN A 121 3.77 1.23 -1.37
C GLN A 121 3.45 2.50 -0.58
N ILE A 122 2.89 2.33 0.59
CA ILE A 122 2.83 3.39 1.60
C ILE A 122 4.20 3.47 2.29
N ASP A 123 4.91 4.57 2.08
CA ASP A 123 6.27 4.75 2.59
C ASP A 123 6.39 5.78 3.74
N LEU A 124 5.38 6.66 3.91
CA LEU A 124 5.38 7.67 4.95
C LEU A 124 3.99 7.82 5.58
N PHE A 125 3.97 7.99 6.90
CA PHE A 125 2.79 8.31 7.69
C PHE A 125 2.89 9.75 8.17
N ASN A 126 1.93 10.61 7.79
CA ASN A 126 1.91 12.02 8.16
C ASN A 126 0.76 12.32 9.14
N PRO A 127 1.03 12.35 10.45
CA PRO A 127 0.01 12.62 11.46
C PRO A 127 -0.38 14.11 11.54
N LYS A 128 0.38 14.99 10.87
CA LYS A 128 0.17 16.46 10.86
C LYS A 128 -0.31 16.96 9.50
N SER A 129 -1.00 16.09 8.74
CA SER A 129 -1.54 16.46 7.44
C SER A 129 -2.51 17.65 7.54
N ASN A 130 -2.47 18.55 6.55
CA ASN A 130 -3.49 19.59 6.40
C ASN A 130 -4.88 18.99 6.14
N TYR A 131 -4.92 17.74 5.63
CA TYR A 131 -6.12 16.95 5.38
C TYR A 131 -6.31 15.88 6.45
N TYR A 132 -6.29 16.27 7.70
CA TYR A 132 -6.48 15.47 8.91
C TYR A 132 -5.36 14.46 9.18
N LEU A 133 -5.34 13.30 8.52
CA LEU A 133 -4.28 12.29 8.53
C LEU A 133 -3.94 11.94 7.07
N SER A 134 -2.68 11.61 6.79
CA SER A 134 -2.33 11.11 5.46
C SER A 134 -1.21 10.07 5.48
N MET A 135 -1.22 9.22 4.44
CA MET A 135 -0.17 8.26 4.16
C MET A 135 0.33 8.50 2.73
N ARG A 136 1.65 8.60 2.56
CA ARG A 136 2.24 8.84 1.24
C ARG A 136 2.34 7.56 0.45
N ILE A 137 1.91 7.64 -0.80
CA ILE A 137 2.15 6.65 -1.84
C ILE A 137 3.51 6.97 -2.46
N ASN A 138 4.40 6.00 -2.61
CA ASN A 138 5.78 6.18 -3.09
C ASN A 138 5.87 6.50 -4.61
N TYR A 139 4.95 7.36 -5.08
CA TYR A 139 5.01 7.95 -6.40
C TYR A 139 6.05 9.09 -6.44
N PRO A 140 6.87 9.26 -7.52
CA PRO A 140 6.95 8.37 -8.69
C PRO A 140 7.82 7.13 -8.43
N ASN A 141 7.39 5.98 -8.95
CA ASN A 141 8.23 4.80 -9.03
C ASN A 141 9.14 4.83 -10.29
N ALA A 142 9.92 3.78 -10.52
CA ALA A 142 10.84 3.74 -11.67
C ALA A 142 10.13 3.83 -13.03
N SER A 143 8.94 3.21 -13.19
CA SER A 143 8.12 3.34 -14.40
C SER A 143 7.71 4.79 -14.65
N ASP A 144 7.20 5.45 -13.61
CA ASP A 144 6.75 6.84 -13.70
C ASP A 144 7.88 7.80 -14.05
N VAL A 145 9.08 7.58 -13.47
CA VAL A 145 10.28 8.37 -13.78
C VAL A 145 10.71 8.19 -15.23
N MET A 146 10.65 6.97 -15.77
CA MET A 146 11.04 6.68 -17.15
C MET A 146 10.01 7.22 -18.15
N LEU A 147 8.72 7.15 -17.82
CA LEU A 147 7.61 7.48 -18.72
C LEU A 147 7.05 8.90 -18.49
N LYS A 148 7.70 9.72 -17.65
CA LYS A 148 7.26 11.08 -17.38
C LYS A 148 7.28 11.94 -18.65
N GLU A 149 6.37 12.90 -18.69
CA GLU A 149 6.35 13.96 -19.65
C GLU A 149 7.04 15.22 -19.08
N GLY A 150 7.98 15.79 -19.84
CA GLY A 150 8.77 16.94 -19.37
C GLY A 150 9.85 16.54 -18.35
N THR A 151 10.24 17.47 -17.48
CA THR A 151 11.39 17.32 -16.57
C THR A 151 11.01 16.73 -15.22
N ASN A 152 9.77 16.89 -14.77
CA ASN A 152 9.32 16.49 -13.43
C ASN A 152 8.00 15.70 -13.45
N ALA A 153 8.04 14.48 -12.93
CA ALA A 153 6.84 13.65 -12.78
C ALA A 153 5.86 14.19 -11.71
N GLY A 154 6.36 15.04 -10.83
CA GLY A 154 5.68 15.47 -9.62
C GLY A 154 5.90 14.49 -8.46
N GLY A 155 5.11 14.63 -7.40
CA GLY A 155 5.24 13.83 -6.18
C GLY A 155 4.14 14.15 -5.18
N ALA A 156 4.40 13.83 -3.90
CA ALA A 156 3.49 14.12 -2.78
C ALA A 156 2.07 13.55 -2.97
N ILE A 157 1.95 12.38 -3.60
CA ILE A 157 0.68 11.68 -3.72
C ILE A 157 0.33 11.03 -2.39
N MET A 158 -0.83 11.37 -1.86
CA MET A 158 -1.29 10.92 -0.54
C MET A 158 -2.63 10.20 -0.62
N MET A 159 -2.81 9.21 0.24
CA MET A 159 -4.12 8.82 0.72
C MET A 159 -4.39 9.61 2.00
N HIS A 160 -5.50 10.39 2.08
CA HIS A 160 -5.70 11.36 3.16
C HIS A 160 -7.18 11.55 3.53
N GLY A 161 -7.43 12.19 4.66
CA GLY A 161 -8.77 12.66 5.05
C GLY A 161 -9.22 13.84 4.20
N ASP A 162 -10.43 14.32 4.47
CA ASP A 162 -11.15 15.35 3.71
C ASP A 162 -11.43 14.94 2.23
N CYS A 163 -12.44 15.57 1.63
CA CYS A 163 -12.93 15.16 0.31
C CYS A 163 -12.54 16.15 -0.79
N VAL A 164 -11.26 16.55 -0.83
CA VAL A 164 -10.68 17.45 -1.85
C VAL A 164 -9.43 16.82 -2.45
N THR A 165 -9.23 16.96 -3.75
CA THR A 165 -8.05 16.40 -4.41
C THR A 165 -7.66 17.11 -5.70
N ILE A 166 -6.38 17.08 -6.00
CA ILE A 166 -5.75 17.47 -7.28
C ILE A 166 -4.71 16.41 -7.71
N GLY A 167 -4.98 15.12 -7.39
CA GLY A 167 -4.10 13.98 -7.72
C GLY A 167 -3.88 12.97 -6.60
N CYS A 168 -4.44 13.21 -5.42
CA CYS A 168 -4.40 12.30 -4.26
C CYS A 168 -5.61 11.36 -4.22
N LEU A 169 -5.61 10.43 -3.26
CA LEU A 169 -6.74 9.54 -2.94
C LEU A 169 -7.43 10.05 -1.66
N PRO A 170 -8.46 10.91 -1.76
CA PRO A 170 -9.15 11.44 -0.60
C PRO A 170 -10.16 10.42 -0.06
N MET A 171 -10.08 10.23 1.24
CA MET A 171 -11.01 9.44 2.04
C MET A 171 -11.75 10.39 3.00
N THR A 172 -12.91 10.01 3.53
CA THR A 172 -13.47 10.79 4.64
C THR A 172 -12.57 10.68 5.87
N ASN A 173 -12.70 11.63 6.82
CA ASN A 173 -11.89 11.58 8.06
C ASN A 173 -12.13 10.29 8.85
N ASP A 174 -13.33 9.74 8.80
CA ASP A 174 -13.64 8.49 9.47
C ASP A 174 -12.96 7.28 8.81
N LYS A 175 -12.98 7.22 7.46
CA LYS A 175 -12.34 6.15 6.69
C LYS A 175 -10.82 6.20 6.80
N ILE A 176 -10.20 7.40 6.73
CA ILE A 176 -8.74 7.49 6.86
C ILE A 176 -8.26 7.11 8.26
N LYS A 177 -9.06 7.31 9.33
CA LYS A 177 -8.73 6.81 10.66
C LYS A 177 -8.55 5.29 10.66
N GLU A 178 -9.49 4.55 10.07
CA GLU A 178 -9.41 3.08 9.99
C GLU A 178 -8.21 2.61 9.17
N LEU A 179 -8.06 3.15 7.95
CA LEU A 179 -6.96 2.81 7.06
C LEU A 179 -5.60 3.12 7.68
N TYR A 180 -5.47 4.29 8.34
CA TYR A 180 -4.23 4.67 9.01
C TYR A 180 -3.88 3.71 10.14
N VAL A 181 -4.86 3.31 10.96
CA VAL A 181 -4.65 2.38 12.08
C VAL A 181 -4.27 0.99 11.58
N LEU A 182 -4.94 0.46 10.54
CA LEU A 182 -4.60 -0.84 9.94
C LEU A 182 -3.18 -0.83 9.36
N CYS A 183 -2.85 0.21 8.58
CA CYS A 183 -1.52 0.36 7.98
C CYS A 183 -0.44 0.60 9.05
N LEU A 184 -0.75 1.35 10.11
CA LEU A 184 0.15 1.56 11.25
C LEU A 184 0.49 0.24 11.95
N GLU A 185 -0.50 -0.61 12.18
CA GLU A 185 -0.28 -1.93 12.79
C GLU A 185 0.58 -2.84 11.91
N ALA A 186 0.34 -2.88 10.60
CA ALA A 186 1.18 -3.63 9.67
C ALA A 186 2.62 -3.08 9.66
N LYS A 187 2.78 -1.76 9.52
CA LYS A 187 4.09 -1.10 9.47
C LYS A 187 4.88 -1.24 10.76
N ASN A 188 4.20 -1.23 11.90
CA ASN A 188 4.83 -1.43 13.22
C ASN A 188 5.49 -2.81 13.37
N ARG A 189 5.08 -3.78 12.55
CA ARG A 189 5.65 -5.13 12.47
C ARG A 189 6.68 -5.28 11.34
N ASN A 190 7.11 -4.16 10.74
CA ASN A 190 7.99 -4.08 9.56
C ASN A 190 7.39 -4.73 8.29
N ASN A 191 6.08 -4.96 8.25
CA ASN A 191 5.42 -5.44 7.04
C ASN A 191 5.28 -4.28 6.04
N PRO A 192 5.57 -4.48 4.75
CA PRO A 192 5.28 -3.51 3.72
C PRO A 192 3.76 -3.32 3.58
N VAL A 193 3.35 -2.11 3.24
CA VAL A 193 1.96 -1.80 2.91
C VAL A 193 1.90 -1.50 1.42
N TYR A 194 1.49 -2.49 0.62
CA TYR A 194 1.37 -2.34 -0.83
C TYR A 194 0.04 -1.69 -1.19
N ILE A 195 0.05 -0.89 -2.25
CA ILE A 195 -1.12 -0.30 -2.87
C ILE A 195 -0.95 -0.26 -4.38
N ASP A 196 -1.86 -0.90 -5.10
CA ASP A 196 -1.94 -0.84 -6.55
C ASP A 196 -3.09 0.08 -6.95
N ILE A 197 -2.88 0.86 -7.99
CA ILE A 197 -3.87 1.81 -8.47
C ILE A 197 -4.17 1.50 -9.93
N PHE A 198 -5.42 1.17 -10.20
CA PHE A 198 -5.93 0.78 -11.51
C PHE A 198 -6.94 1.81 -12.05
N PRO A 199 -7.10 1.92 -13.39
CA PRO A 199 -8.15 2.75 -13.97
C PRO A 199 -9.54 2.31 -13.52
N THR A 200 -9.79 1.01 -13.52
CA THR A 200 -11.02 0.32 -13.14
C THR A 200 -10.72 -1.16 -12.93
N LYS A 201 -11.68 -1.95 -12.47
CA LYS A 201 -11.59 -3.41 -12.51
C LYS A 201 -11.52 -3.89 -13.97
N PHE A 202 -10.56 -4.75 -14.30
CA PHE A 202 -10.34 -5.22 -15.67
C PHE A 202 -11.31 -6.35 -16.09
N THR A 203 -12.62 -6.09 -15.92
CA THR A 203 -13.66 -6.94 -16.50
C THR A 203 -13.71 -6.79 -18.01
N GLU A 204 -14.26 -7.78 -18.73
CA GLU A 204 -14.40 -7.72 -20.19
C GLU A 204 -15.15 -6.45 -20.66
N ALA A 205 -16.21 -6.06 -19.97
CA ALA A 205 -16.98 -4.86 -20.29
C ALA A 205 -16.14 -3.59 -20.10
N ASN A 206 -15.38 -3.49 -19.01
CA ASN A 206 -14.54 -2.34 -18.74
C ASN A 206 -13.35 -2.26 -19.71
N LEU A 207 -12.75 -3.39 -20.10
CA LEU A 207 -11.69 -3.42 -21.11
C LEU A 207 -12.19 -2.90 -22.45
N LYS A 208 -13.35 -3.36 -22.91
CA LYS A 208 -14.00 -2.82 -24.15
C LYS A 208 -14.26 -1.33 -24.05
N MET A 209 -14.72 -0.85 -22.89
CA MET A 209 -14.95 0.57 -22.65
C MET A 209 -13.63 1.38 -22.71
N LEU A 210 -12.55 0.89 -22.09
CA LEU A 210 -11.24 1.53 -22.11
C LEU A 210 -10.69 1.60 -23.54
N GLU A 211 -10.78 0.51 -24.30
CA GLU A 211 -10.33 0.44 -25.71
C GLU A 211 -11.11 1.41 -26.63
N ALA A 212 -12.43 1.52 -26.41
CA ALA A 212 -13.29 2.37 -27.24
C ALA A 212 -13.14 3.87 -26.95
N ASN A 213 -12.82 4.26 -25.71
CA ASN A 213 -12.92 5.65 -25.28
C ASN A 213 -11.57 6.32 -24.98
N TYR A 214 -10.45 5.59 -24.99
CA TYR A 214 -9.15 6.14 -24.61
C TYR A 214 -8.09 5.95 -25.69
N PRO A 215 -7.08 6.85 -25.75
CA PRO A 215 -5.98 6.75 -26.70
C PRO A 215 -5.17 5.46 -26.57
N LYS A 216 -4.67 4.95 -27.70
CA LYS A 216 -3.91 3.67 -27.76
C LYS A 216 -2.73 3.59 -26.81
N ASN A 217 -2.05 4.70 -26.54
CA ASN A 217 -0.93 4.73 -25.58
C ASN A 217 -1.37 4.47 -24.13
N LYS A 218 -2.55 4.95 -23.72
CA LYS A 218 -3.12 4.63 -22.40
C LYS A 218 -3.55 3.17 -22.33
N VAL A 219 -4.22 2.67 -23.35
CA VAL A 219 -4.61 1.24 -23.43
C VAL A 219 -3.37 0.34 -23.39
N ALA A 220 -2.32 0.68 -24.13
CA ALA A 220 -1.05 -0.04 -24.10
C ALA A 220 -0.41 -0.05 -22.70
N PHE A 221 -0.49 1.05 -21.97
CA PHE A 221 -0.01 1.11 -20.59
C PHE A 221 -0.86 0.20 -19.66
N TRP A 222 -2.17 0.25 -19.74
CA TRP A 222 -3.06 -0.61 -18.94
C TRP A 222 -2.86 -2.10 -19.22
N ASN A 223 -2.54 -2.45 -20.47
CA ASN A 223 -2.19 -3.82 -20.84
C ASN A 223 -0.89 -4.31 -20.17
N THR A 224 -0.04 -3.41 -19.66
CA THR A 224 1.12 -3.80 -18.83
C THR A 224 0.74 -4.04 -17.35
N LEU A 225 -0.35 -3.45 -16.87
CA LEU A 225 -0.85 -3.66 -15.51
C LEU A 225 -1.68 -4.95 -15.40
N LYS A 226 -2.41 -5.26 -16.47
CA LYS A 226 -3.41 -6.33 -16.49
C LYS A 226 -2.87 -7.70 -16.07
N PRO A 227 -1.70 -8.18 -16.53
CA PRO A 227 -1.23 -9.50 -16.14
C PRO A 227 -1.05 -9.71 -14.64
N ALA A 228 -0.49 -8.73 -13.92
CA ALA A 228 -0.36 -8.81 -12.46
C ALA A 228 -1.71 -8.68 -11.74
N TYR A 229 -2.64 -7.88 -12.30
CA TYR A 229 -4.02 -7.81 -11.83
C TYR A 229 -4.73 -9.16 -11.95
N ASP A 230 -4.70 -9.78 -13.14
CA ASP A 230 -5.33 -11.09 -13.40
C ASP A 230 -4.75 -12.18 -12.51
N TYR A 231 -3.43 -12.18 -12.34
CA TYR A 231 -2.76 -13.13 -11.43
C TYR A 231 -3.30 -13.02 -10.00
N PHE A 232 -3.48 -11.80 -9.50
CA PHE A 232 -4.07 -11.62 -8.17
C PHE A 232 -5.54 -12.04 -8.12
N GLU A 233 -6.33 -11.75 -9.14
CA GLU A 233 -7.74 -12.22 -9.21
C GLU A 233 -7.84 -13.74 -9.13
N GLU A 234 -6.94 -14.45 -9.79
CA GLU A 234 -6.94 -15.92 -9.83
C GLU A 234 -6.41 -16.56 -8.55
N HIS A 235 -5.30 -16.01 -8.05
CA HIS A 235 -4.56 -16.70 -6.98
C HIS A 235 -4.75 -16.07 -5.60
N HIS A 236 -5.16 -14.82 -5.51
CA HIS A 236 -5.23 -14.01 -4.29
C HIS A 236 -3.88 -13.86 -3.57
N TRP A 237 -2.77 -13.93 -4.29
CA TRP A 237 -1.45 -13.58 -3.79
C TRP A 237 -0.77 -12.56 -4.70
N LEU A 238 0.20 -11.82 -4.15
CA LEU A 238 0.90 -10.78 -4.91
C LEU A 238 1.97 -11.41 -5.79
N PRO A 239 1.95 -11.18 -7.12
CA PRO A 239 3.07 -11.50 -7.97
C PRO A 239 4.24 -10.53 -7.68
N LYS A 240 5.44 -10.94 -8.01
CA LYS A 240 6.59 -10.03 -8.01
C LYS A 240 6.54 -9.14 -9.25
N VAL A 241 6.16 -7.88 -9.06
CA VAL A 241 6.14 -6.90 -10.15
C VAL A 241 7.53 -6.34 -10.39
N ILE A 242 7.96 -6.31 -11.65
CA ILE A 242 9.22 -5.74 -12.11
C ILE A 242 8.98 -4.69 -13.20
N ILE A 243 9.92 -3.77 -13.37
CA ILE A 243 9.88 -2.71 -14.37
C ILE A 243 11.07 -2.88 -15.31
N ASP A 244 10.80 -2.96 -16.60
CA ASP A 244 11.84 -3.09 -17.61
C ASP A 244 12.57 -1.76 -17.90
N LYS A 245 13.59 -1.83 -18.76
CA LYS A 245 14.38 -0.66 -19.20
C LYS A 245 13.57 0.40 -19.97
N ASN A 246 12.34 0.08 -20.40
CA ASN A 246 11.45 0.98 -21.11
C ASN A 246 10.31 1.51 -20.19
N GLY A 247 10.34 1.22 -18.89
CA GLY A 247 9.32 1.62 -17.92
C GLY A 247 8.04 0.77 -17.94
N LYS A 248 8.02 -0.37 -18.64
CA LYS A 248 6.86 -1.26 -18.67
C LYS A 248 6.88 -2.21 -17.50
N TYR A 249 5.68 -2.51 -16.99
CA TYR A 249 5.51 -3.50 -15.94
C TYR A 249 5.46 -4.92 -16.50
N PHE A 250 6.11 -5.81 -15.80
CA PHE A 250 6.05 -7.27 -15.94
C PHE A 250 5.86 -7.89 -14.56
N TYR A 251 5.52 -9.17 -14.50
CA TYR A 251 5.49 -9.89 -13.25
C TYR A 251 6.21 -11.24 -13.38
N GLU A 252 6.70 -11.72 -12.25
CA GLU A 252 7.21 -13.08 -12.05
C GLU A 252 6.31 -13.76 -11.01
N GLU A 253 6.03 -15.04 -11.24
CA GLU A 253 5.24 -15.89 -10.33
C GLU A 253 5.99 -16.22 -9.03
#